data_7065e25206ab7188a351a55038b32f30
#
_entry.id   7065e25206ab7188a351a55038b32f30
#
_cell.length_a   1.000
_cell.length_b   1.000
_cell.length_c   1.000
_cell.angle_alpha   90.00
_cell.angle_beta   90.00
_cell.angle_gamma   90.00
#
_symmetry.space_group_name_H-M   'P 1'
#
loop_
_entity.id
_entity.type
_entity.pdbx_description
1 polymer ?
#
loop_
_entity_poly.entity_id
_entity_poly.type
_entity_poly.pdbx_seq_one_letter_code
_entity_poly.pdbx_strand_id
1 'polypeptide(L)'
;IFYMGANRWVKHEDWPVPGTKFTPFYLSSKGAANSVRGNGSLGAAAPSGAEADSFVYDPASPVPTLGGNDCCGAPIPAGPVDQRPIEARHDVLVYT
;
A
#
# COMPACT_ATOMS: atom_id res chain seq x y z
N ILE A 1 -16.70 6.36 11.70
CA ILE A 1 -15.58 6.11 10.81
C ILE A 1 -15.22 7.42 10.12
N PHE A 2 -13.94 7.72 10.02
CA PHE A 2 -13.46 8.85 9.23
C PHE A 2 -13.27 8.43 7.77
N TYR A 3 -13.93 9.12 6.86
CA TYR A 3 -13.81 8.90 5.42
C TYR A 3 -12.73 9.81 4.84
N MET A 4 -11.58 9.23 4.57
CA MET A 4 -10.52 9.92 3.82
C MET A 4 -11.00 10.23 2.40
N GLY A 5 -10.55 11.31 1.82
CA GLY A 5 -11.07 11.82 0.55
C GLY A 5 -12.29 12.73 0.73
N ALA A 6 -13.35 12.22 1.34
CA ALA A 6 -14.50 13.04 1.76
C ALA A 6 -14.19 13.90 2.99
N ASN A 7 -13.14 13.61 3.71
CA ASN A 7 -12.58 14.33 4.84
C ASN A 7 -13.59 14.64 5.95
N ARG A 8 -14.41 13.65 6.31
CA ARG A 8 -15.45 13.79 7.34
C ARG A 8 -15.68 12.54 8.16
N TRP A 9 -16.14 12.70 9.39
CA TRP A 9 -16.64 11.64 10.24
C TRP A 9 -18.08 11.28 9.88
N VAL A 10 -18.37 9.97 9.78
CA VAL A 10 -19.71 9.44 9.57
C VAL A 10 -19.98 8.36 10.61
N LYS A 11 -21.14 8.46 11.28
CA LYS A 11 -21.64 7.43 12.17
C LYS A 11 -22.32 6.33 11.36
N HIS A 12 -22.04 5.09 11.69
CA HIS A 12 -22.73 3.91 11.16
C HIS A 12 -23.23 3.06 12.29
N GLU A 13 -24.29 2.30 12.05
CA GLU A 13 -24.92 1.45 13.04
C GLU A 13 -24.15 0.14 13.28
N ASP A 14 -23.33 -0.28 12.30
CA ASP A 14 -22.62 -1.55 12.38
C ASP A 14 -21.29 -1.51 11.59
N TRP A 15 -20.47 -2.56 11.82
CA TRP A 15 -19.23 -2.83 11.09
C TRP A 15 -19.19 -4.30 10.66
N PRO A 16 -18.86 -4.63 9.39
CA PRO A 16 -18.62 -3.70 8.28
C PRO A 16 -19.81 -2.80 7.99
N VAL A 17 -19.57 -1.60 7.43
CA VAL A 17 -20.61 -0.64 7.09
C VAL A 17 -21.71 -1.32 6.25
N PRO A 18 -23.00 -1.20 6.60
CA PRO A 18 -24.06 -1.79 5.81
C PRO A 18 -23.99 -1.41 4.34
N GLY A 19 -24.11 -2.40 3.47
CA GLY A 19 -23.95 -2.21 2.02
C GLY A 19 -22.50 -2.26 1.50
N THR A 20 -21.52 -2.53 2.36
CA THR A 20 -20.13 -2.75 1.94
C THR A 20 -20.03 -3.88 0.92
N LYS A 21 -19.39 -3.61 -0.21
CA LYS A 21 -19.07 -4.61 -1.23
C LYS A 21 -17.57 -4.91 -1.15
N PHE A 22 -17.25 -6.15 -0.77
CA PHE A 22 -15.87 -6.62 -0.79
C PHE A 22 -15.45 -6.86 -2.24
N THR A 23 -14.52 -6.07 -2.71
CA THR A 23 -14.05 -6.10 -4.09
C THR A 23 -12.60 -6.56 -4.10
N PRO A 24 -12.26 -7.68 -4.76
CA PRO A 24 -10.88 -8.13 -4.88
C PRO A 24 -10.11 -7.21 -5.85
N PHE A 25 -8.88 -6.91 -5.47
CA PHE A 25 -7.88 -6.32 -6.36
C PHE A 25 -6.69 -7.26 -6.43
N TYR A 26 -6.15 -7.42 -7.63
CA TYR A 26 -5.09 -8.37 -7.92
C TYR A 26 -3.79 -7.64 -8.23
N LEU A 27 -2.74 -8.05 -7.53
CA LEU A 27 -1.38 -7.62 -7.84
C LEU A 27 -0.86 -8.43 -9.02
N SER A 28 -0.26 -7.78 -9.97
CA SER A 28 0.43 -8.45 -11.07
C SER A 28 1.65 -7.66 -11.54
N SER A 29 2.63 -8.40 -12.08
CA SER A 29 3.82 -7.83 -12.68
C SER A 29 4.38 -8.79 -13.73
N LYS A 30 5.48 -8.38 -14.34
CA LYS A 30 6.36 -9.24 -15.15
C LYS A 30 7.72 -9.39 -14.47
N GLY A 31 7.71 -9.64 -13.15
CA GLY A 31 8.89 -9.85 -12.33
C GLY A 31 9.74 -8.60 -12.05
N ALA A 32 9.18 -7.41 -12.23
CA ALA A 32 9.90 -6.15 -12.05
C ALA A 32 8.99 -5.05 -11.47
N ALA A 33 8.25 -5.35 -10.38
CA ALA A 33 7.48 -4.35 -9.65
C ALA A 33 8.33 -3.45 -8.74
N ASN A 34 9.66 -3.59 -8.79
CA ASN A 34 10.60 -2.85 -7.95
C ASN A 34 10.55 -1.35 -8.29
N SER A 35 10.28 -0.56 -7.29
CA SER A 35 10.07 0.88 -7.35
C SER A 35 8.85 1.34 -8.18
N VAL A 36 8.49 2.60 -8.06
CA VAL A 36 7.44 3.26 -8.86
C VAL A 36 7.71 3.24 -10.37
N ARG A 37 8.94 2.95 -10.79
CA ARG A 37 9.34 2.84 -12.21
C ARG A 37 9.23 1.42 -12.76
N GLY A 38 8.79 0.47 -11.92
CA GLY A 38 8.61 -0.92 -12.28
C GLY A 38 7.36 -1.17 -13.13
N ASN A 39 7.02 -2.44 -13.26
CA ASN A 39 5.85 -2.88 -14.02
C ASN A 39 4.74 -3.49 -13.16
N GLY A 40 4.73 -3.17 -11.88
CA GLY A 40 3.69 -3.59 -10.97
C GLY A 40 2.36 -2.92 -11.30
N SER A 41 1.28 -3.69 -11.34
CA SER A 41 -0.07 -3.18 -11.56
C SER A 41 -1.06 -3.74 -10.56
N LEU A 42 -2.07 -2.95 -10.23
CA LEU A 42 -3.17 -3.31 -9.36
C LEU A 42 -4.48 -3.26 -10.15
N GLY A 43 -5.10 -4.40 -10.38
CA GLY A 43 -6.27 -4.50 -11.25
C GLY A 43 -7.45 -5.24 -10.63
N ALA A 44 -8.66 -4.99 -11.15
CA ALA A 44 -9.88 -5.68 -10.73
C ALA A 44 -10.05 -7.06 -11.38
N ALA A 45 -9.27 -7.39 -12.39
CA ALA A 45 -9.29 -8.70 -13.06
C ALA A 45 -8.10 -9.55 -12.63
N ALA A 46 -8.34 -10.82 -12.34
CA ALA A 46 -7.27 -11.76 -12.04
C ALA A 46 -6.31 -11.90 -13.25
N PRO A 47 -4.99 -11.80 -13.04
CA PRO A 47 -4.04 -11.93 -14.14
C PRO A 47 -4.03 -13.36 -14.68
N SER A 48 -3.84 -13.51 -15.99
CA SER A 48 -3.70 -14.83 -16.64
C SER A 48 -2.33 -15.47 -16.41
N GLY A 49 -1.38 -14.73 -15.90
CA GLY A 49 -0.04 -15.16 -15.50
C GLY A 49 0.66 -14.00 -14.84
N ALA A 50 1.22 -14.26 -13.66
CA ALA A 50 2.05 -13.30 -12.96
C ALA A 50 3.40 -13.93 -12.67
N GLU A 51 4.45 -13.16 -12.83
CA GLU A 51 5.79 -13.54 -12.42
C GLU A 51 6.03 -13.12 -10.99
N ALA A 52 6.87 -13.85 -10.28
CA ALA A 52 7.24 -13.50 -8.92
C ALA A 52 8.18 -12.29 -8.92
N ASP A 53 7.83 -11.27 -8.14
CA ASP A 53 8.73 -10.16 -7.87
C ASP A 53 9.70 -10.53 -6.74
N SER A 54 10.90 -10.00 -6.82
CA SER A 54 11.93 -10.19 -5.81
C SER A 54 12.63 -8.88 -5.47
N PHE A 55 13.06 -8.77 -4.24
CA PHE A 55 13.89 -7.66 -3.79
C PHE A 55 14.97 -8.16 -2.83
N VAL A 56 16.04 -7.41 -2.69
CA VAL A 56 17.10 -7.71 -1.75
C VAL A 56 16.89 -6.90 -0.49
N TYR A 57 16.66 -7.60 0.62
CA TYR A 57 16.62 -6.96 1.93
C TYR A 57 18.05 -6.71 2.42
N ASP A 58 18.39 -5.46 2.68
CA ASP A 58 19.64 -5.05 3.28
C ASP A 58 19.41 -4.54 4.72
N PRO A 59 19.82 -5.28 5.75
CA PRO A 59 19.65 -4.86 7.14
C PRO A 59 20.49 -3.62 7.51
N ALA A 60 21.53 -3.29 6.72
CA ALA A 60 22.31 -2.06 6.92
C ALA A 60 21.62 -0.82 6.32
N SER A 61 20.63 -1.02 5.42
CA SER A 61 19.85 0.05 4.78
C SER A 61 18.39 -0.32 4.70
N PRO A 62 17.70 -0.54 5.83
CA PRO A 62 16.30 -0.96 5.83
C PRO A 62 15.40 0.11 5.21
N VAL A 63 14.25 -0.31 4.67
CA VAL A 63 13.24 0.64 4.18
C VAL A 63 12.74 1.47 5.35
N PRO A 64 12.80 2.81 5.29
CA PRO A 64 12.29 3.67 6.34
C PRO A 64 10.78 3.53 6.49
N THR A 65 10.28 3.54 7.71
CA THR A 65 8.85 3.65 7.99
C THR A 65 8.41 5.10 7.82
N LEU A 66 7.37 5.33 7.02
CA LEU A 66 6.73 6.64 6.86
C LEU A 66 5.25 6.50 7.22
N GLY A 67 4.85 7.11 8.33
CA GLY A 67 3.47 7.02 8.81
C GLY A 67 3.06 5.59 9.20
N GLY A 68 1.79 5.27 8.97
CA GLY A 68 1.21 3.95 9.27
C GLY A 68 0.52 3.87 10.62
N ASN A 69 0.49 2.67 11.21
CA ASN A 69 -0.20 2.38 12.46
C ASN A 69 0.69 2.51 13.71
N ASP A 70 1.76 3.28 13.61
CA ASP A 70 2.65 3.50 14.74
C ASP A 70 1.94 4.24 15.87
N CYS A 71 2.26 3.89 17.11
CA CYS A 71 1.68 4.51 18.28
C CYS A 71 2.76 5.12 19.17
N CYS A 72 2.32 5.99 20.09
CA CYS A 72 3.02 6.27 21.33
C CYS A 72 4.27 7.17 21.22
N GLY A 73 4.22 8.19 20.36
CA GLY A 73 5.18 9.30 20.39
C GLY A 73 6.52 9.03 19.73
N ALA A 74 6.58 8.10 18.81
CA ALA A 74 7.71 7.98 17.90
C ALA A 74 7.88 9.27 17.08
N PRO A 75 9.10 9.56 16.60
CA PRO A 75 9.34 10.73 15.75
C PRO A 75 8.63 10.63 14.38
N ILE A 76 7.98 9.52 14.10
CA ILE A 76 7.24 9.25 12.88
C ILE A 76 5.76 9.59 13.11
N PRO A 77 5.14 10.48 12.34
CA PRO A 77 3.72 10.79 12.49
C PRO A 77 2.87 9.56 12.15
N ALA A 78 1.95 9.18 13.05
CA ALA A 78 0.99 8.14 12.77
C ALA A 78 -0.01 8.58 11.70
N GLY A 79 -0.53 7.63 10.93
CA GLY A 79 -1.56 7.86 9.93
C GLY A 79 -1.05 7.82 8.49
N PRO A 80 -1.90 8.20 7.53
CA PRO A 80 -1.56 8.20 6.12
C PRO A 80 -0.62 9.37 5.79
N VAL A 81 0.53 9.06 5.25
CA VAL A 81 1.51 10.03 4.76
C VAL A 81 1.94 9.68 3.34
N ASP A 82 2.55 10.63 2.67
CA ASP A 82 3.07 10.46 1.31
C ASP A 82 4.18 9.40 1.27
N GLN A 83 3.95 8.31 0.54
CA GLN A 83 4.89 7.19 0.39
C GLN A 83 5.88 7.37 -0.77
N ARG A 84 5.69 8.37 -1.64
CA ARG A 84 6.56 8.60 -2.80
C ARG A 84 8.06 8.66 -2.49
N PRO A 85 8.52 9.14 -1.31
CA PRO A 85 9.95 9.13 -0.98
C PRO A 85 10.56 7.73 -0.93
N ILE A 86 9.79 6.70 -0.54
CA ILE A 86 10.26 5.32 -0.46
C ILE A 86 9.94 4.50 -1.70
N GLU A 87 8.92 4.86 -2.46
CA GLU A 87 8.49 4.15 -3.67
C GLU A 87 9.54 4.16 -4.79
N ALA A 88 10.50 5.07 -4.73
CA ALA A 88 11.61 5.13 -5.68
C ALA A 88 12.72 4.11 -5.40
N ARG A 89 12.69 3.43 -4.25
CA ARG A 89 13.69 2.44 -3.86
C ARG A 89 13.49 1.14 -4.64
N HIS A 90 14.60 0.48 -5.00
CA HIS A 90 14.58 -0.80 -5.73
C HIS A 90 14.23 -2.00 -4.85
N ASP A 91 14.23 -1.82 -3.53
CA ASP A 91 13.84 -2.81 -2.53
C ASP A 91 12.38 -2.64 -2.04
N VAL A 92 11.61 -1.80 -2.72
CA VAL A 92 10.18 -1.57 -2.50
C VAL A 92 9.39 -2.00 -3.73
N LEU A 93 8.42 -2.90 -3.55
CA LEU A 93 7.52 -3.31 -4.62
C LEU A 93 6.32 -2.36 -4.70
N VAL A 94 6.03 -1.85 -5.88
CA VAL A 94 4.97 -0.87 -6.13
C VAL A 94 4.00 -1.41 -7.18
N TYR A 95 2.73 -1.43 -6.84
CA TYR A 95 1.63 -1.85 -7.73
C TYR A 95 0.59 -0.74 -7.82
N THR A 96 0.38 -0.18 -9.00
CA THR A 96 -0.53 0.95 -9.26
C THR A 96 -1.52 0.68 -10.39
#